data_f4a5f8e87b2c63bc4bd1dd44bba3db2e
#
_entry.id   f4a5f8e87b2c63bc4bd1dd44bba3db2e
#
_cell.length_a   1.000
_cell.length_b   1.000
_cell.length_c   1.000
_cell.angle_alpha   90.00
_cell.angle_beta   90.00
_cell.angle_gamma   90.00
#
_symmetry.space_group_name_H-M   'P 1'
#
loop_
_entity.id
_entity.type
_entity.pdbx_description
1 polymer ?
#
loop_
_entity_poly.entity_id
_entity_poly.type
_entity_poly.pdbx_seq_one_letter_code
_entity_poly.pdbx_strand_id
1 'polypeptide(L)'
;MEYRIEHDSMGEVKVPADKYWAAQTERSHENFLIGVGIETMPREITYAFGVLKKAAAIANNQLKPEKMTDEKLAAVSQACDEVMSGALNEHFPLVVWQTGSGTQSNMNANEVIANRGNEIAGKKILHPNDDINMSQSSNDTFPTAMSIAAVLGIEDKVIPAVDTLISTFKKLEKDNEGIVKSGRTHLQDATPITFSQEISGWRASLEKDKKLLEIALPELKELALGGTAVGTGLNAPKGFDVKVAEAVSEITGKQFITAPNKFHALTSKDEIVFAHGALKALAADLMKIANDVRWLASGPRLGLGEIKIPENEPGSSIMPGKVNPTQCEAVTMVAVQVIGNDTAIGMAASQGNFELNVFMPVIIYNFTQSVRLLSEAMISFNKNCAVGITANKEKMSHNLHNSLMLVTALNPYIGYENAAKTAKNAYKKNISLKESCVELGFLTAEKFDEVFHPEQMV
;
A
#
# COMPACT_ATOMS: atom_id res chain seq x y z
N MET A 1 38.35 -2.17 15.00
CA MET A 1 37.33 -3.18 14.66
C MET A 1 38.09 -4.48 14.46
N GLU A 2 37.68 -5.55 15.13
CA GLU A 2 38.29 -6.87 14.94
C GLU A 2 37.68 -7.54 13.72
N TYR A 3 38.47 -8.35 13.00
CA TYR A 3 38.06 -9.06 11.81
C TYR A 3 38.34 -10.55 11.95
N ARG A 4 37.50 -11.39 11.38
CA ARG A 4 37.78 -12.81 11.17
C ARG A 4 37.96 -13.06 9.66
N ILE A 5 38.63 -14.13 9.31
CA ILE A 5 38.80 -14.58 7.93
C ILE A 5 37.74 -15.61 7.62
N GLU A 6 36.98 -15.31 6.58
CA GLU A 6 35.99 -16.21 5.97
C GLU A 6 36.43 -16.62 4.57
N HIS A 7 35.86 -17.67 4.03
CA HIS A 7 36.23 -18.24 2.73
C HIS A 7 35.00 -18.52 1.87
N ASP A 8 35.12 -18.24 0.59
CA ASP A 8 34.18 -18.71 -0.43
C ASP A 8 34.96 -19.28 -1.65
N SER A 9 34.26 -19.57 -2.74
CA SER A 9 34.89 -20.11 -3.97
C SER A 9 35.90 -19.17 -4.63
N MET A 10 35.93 -17.88 -4.26
CA MET A 10 36.84 -16.86 -4.78
C MET A 10 38.04 -16.63 -3.86
N GLY A 11 38.08 -17.26 -2.67
CA GLY A 11 39.17 -17.15 -1.72
C GLY A 11 38.80 -16.47 -0.40
N GLU A 12 39.82 -15.94 0.29
CA GLU A 12 39.68 -15.32 1.61
C GLU A 12 39.04 -13.95 1.54
N VAL A 13 38.26 -13.61 2.57
CA VAL A 13 37.68 -12.29 2.78
C VAL A 13 37.70 -11.94 4.28
N LYS A 14 37.96 -10.68 4.62
CA LYS A 14 37.91 -10.18 5.99
C LYS A 14 36.50 -9.72 6.32
N VAL A 15 35.89 -10.31 7.33
CA VAL A 15 34.53 -9.99 7.80
C VAL A 15 34.62 -9.43 9.21
N PRO A 16 33.88 -8.38 9.59
CA PRO A 16 33.83 -7.89 10.97
C PRO A 16 33.48 -9.03 11.95
N ALA A 17 34.28 -9.18 13.01
CA ALA A 17 34.19 -10.31 13.90
C ALA A 17 32.85 -10.41 14.67
N ASP A 18 32.19 -9.26 14.89
CA ASP A 18 30.90 -9.11 15.58
C ASP A 18 29.68 -9.38 14.69
N LYS A 19 29.85 -9.66 13.39
CA LYS A 19 28.75 -9.86 12.46
C LYS A 19 28.53 -11.34 12.16
N TYR A 20 27.26 -11.73 12.01
CA TYR A 20 26.89 -13.11 11.64
C TYR A 20 26.98 -13.38 10.13
N TRP A 21 27.00 -12.35 9.25
CA TRP A 21 27.22 -12.60 7.83
C TRP A 21 28.65 -13.11 7.56
N ALA A 22 28.88 -13.70 6.40
CA ALA A 22 30.15 -14.29 6.02
C ALA A 22 30.66 -13.74 4.67
N ALA A 23 31.47 -14.56 3.96
CA ALA A 23 32.25 -14.12 2.81
C ALA A 23 31.39 -13.56 1.67
N GLN A 24 30.29 -14.21 1.27
CA GLN A 24 29.50 -13.77 0.12
C GLN A 24 28.77 -12.45 0.40
N THR A 25 28.26 -12.26 1.61
CA THR A 25 27.65 -10.99 2.02
C THR A 25 28.67 -9.88 2.05
N GLU A 26 29.86 -10.11 2.63
CA GLU A 26 30.89 -9.07 2.68
C GLU A 26 31.35 -8.64 1.29
N ARG A 27 31.55 -9.58 0.36
CA ARG A 27 31.85 -9.21 -1.03
C ARG A 27 30.78 -8.35 -1.67
N SER A 28 29.51 -8.65 -1.41
CA SER A 28 28.40 -7.83 -1.92
C SER A 28 28.39 -6.46 -1.27
N HIS A 29 28.63 -6.38 0.03
CA HIS A 29 28.71 -5.13 0.79
C HIS A 29 29.84 -4.22 0.29
N GLU A 30 30.97 -4.78 -0.08
CA GLU A 30 32.12 -4.05 -0.67
C GLU A 30 31.88 -3.69 -2.15
N ASN A 31 31.20 -4.57 -2.93
CA ASN A 31 31.05 -4.42 -4.37
C ASN A 31 29.95 -3.42 -4.78
N PHE A 32 28.90 -3.27 -4.00
CA PHE A 32 27.72 -2.45 -4.33
C PHE A 32 27.58 -1.25 -3.39
N LEU A 33 28.34 -0.21 -3.66
CA LEU A 33 28.31 1.05 -2.90
C LEU A 33 27.32 2.06 -3.50
N ILE A 34 26.08 1.61 -3.79
CA ILE A 34 25.04 2.41 -4.43
C ILE A 34 23.88 2.57 -3.43
N GLY A 35 23.59 3.81 -3.04
CA GLY A 35 22.49 4.11 -2.11
C GLY A 35 22.69 3.60 -0.67
N VAL A 36 23.94 3.39 -0.27
CA VAL A 36 24.30 2.87 1.06
C VAL A 36 23.71 3.76 2.17
N GLY A 37 23.03 3.10 3.11
CA GLY A 37 22.39 3.76 4.25
C GLY A 37 21.02 4.39 3.93
N ILE A 38 20.60 4.37 2.66
CA ILE A 38 19.29 4.89 2.20
C ILE A 38 18.47 3.78 1.57
N GLU A 39 18.91 3.22 0.43
CA GLU A 39 18.21 2.16 -0.28
C GLU A 39 18.73 0.77 0.16
N THR A 40 18.52 0.44 1.42
CA THR A 40 18.80 -0.91 1.96
C THR A 40 17.67 -1.88 1.62
N MET A 41 17.98 -3.17 1.58
CA MET A 41 16.95 -4.21 1.40
C MET A 41 15.85 -4.06 2.46
N PRO A 42 14.56 -4.05 2.07
CA PRO A 42 13.46 -3.86 3.01
C PRO A 42 13.43 -4.91 4.13
N ARG A 43 13.09 -4.50 5.34
CA ARG A 43 12.95 -5.39 6.50
C ARG A 43 11.89 -6.46 6.30
N GLU A 44 10.87 -6.17 5.51
CA GLU A 44 9.84 -7.11 5.09
C GLU A 44 10.45 -8.31 4.34
N ILE A 45 11.49 -8.10 3.54
CA ILE A 45 12.22 -9.18 2.85
C ILE A 45 13.08 -9.96 3.83
N THR A 46 13.76 -9.30 4.77
CA THR A 46 14.51 -9.98 5.83
C THR A 46 13.59 -10.88 6.67
N TYR A 47 12.43 -10.37 7.06
CA TYR A 47 11.39 -11.13 7.76
C TYR A 47 10.94 -12.34 6.93
N ALA A 48 10.62 -12.11 5.65
CA ALA A 48 10.17 -13.17 4.73
C ALA A 48 11.23 -14.26 4.53
N PHE A 49 12.51 -13.93 4.52
CA PHE A 49 13.59 -14.92 4.54
C PHE A 49 13.59 -15.73 5.84
N GLY A 50 13.34 -15.12 6.99
CA GLY A 50 13.18 -15.85 8.25
C GLY A 50 12.08 -16.90 8.16
N VAL A 51 10.90 -16.52 7.66
CA VAL A 51 9.77 -17.43 7.42
C VAL A 51 10.16 -18.56 6.45
N LEU A 52 10.67 -18.18 5.28
CA LEU A 52 11.05 -19.10 4.21
C LEU A 52 12.07 -20.12 4.65
N LYS A 53 13.16 -19.69 5.30
CA LYS A 53 14.25 -20.59 5.72
C LYS A 53 13.81 -21.54 6.83
N LYS A 54 12.98 -21.08 7.76
CA LYS A 54 12.36 -21.95 8.77
C LYS A 54 11.44 -22.98 8.10
N ALA A 55 10.59 -22.57 7.18
CA ALA A 55 9.69 -23.45 6.44
C ALA A 55 10.46 -24.50 5.61
N ALA A 56 11.54 -24.09 4.93
CA ALA A 56 12.40 -25.00 4.17
C ALA A 56 13.11 -26.01 5.07
N ALA A 57 13.58 -25.60 6.25
CA ALA A 57 14.19 -26.51 7.22
C ALA A 57 13.19 -27.55 7.74
N ILE A 58 11.93 -27.14 8.03
CA ILE A 58 10.84 -28.04 8.44
C ILE A 58 10.56 -29.06 7.33
N ALA A 59 10.40 -28.60 6.08
CA ALA A 59 10.16 -29.47 4.93
C ALA A 59 11.32 -30.45 4.70
N ASN A 60 12.56 -29.98 4.79
CA ASN A 60 13.74 -30.83 4.63
C ASN A 60 13.90 -31.85 5.79
N ASN A 61 13.55 -31.48 7.02
CA ASN A 61 13.55 -32.43 8.14
C ASN A 61 12.56 -33.57 7.91
N GLN A 62 11.36 -33.27 7.39
CA GLN A 62 10.35 -34.27 7.06
C GLN A 62 10.76 -35.18 5.89
N LEU A 63 11.45 -34.65 4.89
CA LEU A 63 11.77 -35.36 3.64
C LEU A 63 13.19 -35.95 3.58
N LYS A 64 14.13 -35.37 4.32
CA LYS A 64 15.56 -35.78 4.42
C LYS A 64 16.07 -35.69 5.87
N PRO A 65 15.45 -36.41 6.83
CA PRO A 65 15.82 -36.32 8.25
C PRO A 65 17.27 -36.68 8.53
N GLU A 66 17.88 -37.49 7.67
CA GLU A 66 19.29 -37.86 7.78
C GLU A 66 20.25 -36.69 7.48
N LYS A 67 19.80 -35.67 6.79
CA LYS A 67 20.57 -34.45 6.47
C LYS A 67 20.16 -33.27 7.33
N MET A 68 18.85 -32.97 7.40
CA MET A 68 18.27 -31.96 8.28
C MET A 68 17.75 -32.65 9.54
N THR A 69 18.66 -32.92 10.48
CA THR A 69 18.34 -33.59 11.77
C THR A 69 17.50 -32.66 12.67
N ASP A 70 16.85 -33.24 13.69
CA ASP A 70 16.06 -32.46 14.67
C ASP A 70 16.93 -31.41 15.40
N GLU A 71 18.19 -31.71 15.65
CA GLU A 71 19.12 -30.75 16.25
C GLU A 71 19.40 -29.56 15.33
N LYS A 72 19.64 -29.82 14.04
CA LYS A 72 19.80 -28.76 13.03
C LYS A 72 18.52 -27.94 12.88
N LEU A 73 17.36 -28.59 12.78
CA LEU A 73 16.06 -27.92 12.67
C LEU A 73 15.81 -27.00 13.86
N ALA A 74 16.11 -27.45 15.09
CA ALA A 74 15.94 -26.63 16.29
C ALA A 74 16.79 -25.34 16.23
N ALA A 75 18.10 -25.51 15.89
CA ALA A 75 19.02 -24.39 15.77
C ALA A 75 18.61 -23.38 14.66
N VAL A 76 18.23 -23.90 13.47
CA VAL A 76 17.75 -23.08 12.35
C VAL A 76 16.46 -22.35 12.72
N SER A 77 15.50 -23.07 13.35
CA SER A 77 14.21 -22.47 13.72
C SER A 77 14.39 -21.32 14.69
N GLN A 78 15.21 -21.47 15.71
CA GLN A 78 15.48 -20.41 16.69
C GLN A 78 16.18 -19.21 16.04
N ALA A 79 17.19 -19.43 15.19
CA ALA A 79 17.86 -18.35 14.46
C ALA A 79 16.89 -17.61 13.52
N CYS A 80 16.00 -18.32 12.84
CA CYS A 80 14.96 -17.72 12.01
C CYS A 80 13.96 -16.89 12.84
N ASP A 81 13.58 -17.35 14.04
CA ASP A 81 12.70 -16.58 14.93
C ASP A 81 13.37 -15.28 15.37
N GLU A 82 14.67 -15.27 15.63
CA GLU A 82 15.44 -14.05 15.91
C GLU A 82 15.51 -13.12 14.69
N VAL A 83 15.63 -13.64 13.46
CA VAL A 83 15.54 -12.85 12.22
C VAL A 83 14.16 -12.21 12.10
N MET A 84 13.09 -12.99 12.29
CA MET A 84 11.71 -12.50 12.19
C MET A 84 11.38 -11.46 13.27
N SER A 85 11.92 -11.60 14.47
CA SER A 85 11.74 -10.61 15.55
C SER A 85 12.45 -9.28 15.30
N GLY A 86 13.38 -9.22 14.33
CA GLY A 86 14.22 -8.06 14.06
C GLY A 86 15.47 -7.96 14.96
N ALA A 87 15.70 -8.90 15.86
CA ALA A 87 16.88 -8.89 16.74
C ALA A 87 18.20 -8.94 15.98
N LEU A 88 18.19 -9.49 14.75
CA LEU A 88 19.37 -9.63 13.90
C LEU A 88 19.40 -8.60 12.74
N ASN A 89 18.60 -7.55 12.78
CA ASN A 89 18.48 -6.58 11.68
C ASN A 89 19.80 -5.94 11.25
N GLU A 90 20.73 -5.70 12.18
CA GLU A 90 22.03 -5.12 11.89
C GLU A 90 22.99 -6.06 11.13
N HIS A 91 22.61 -7.33 10.96
CA HIS A 91 23.36 -8.32 10.20
C HIS A 91 22.90 -8.43 8.74
N PHE A 92 22.01 -7.53 8.28
CA PHE A 92 21.50 -7.46 6.92
C PHE A 92 21.81 -6.09 6.28
N PRO A 93 23.10 -5.85 5.90
CA PRO A 93 23.56 -4.55 5.47
C PRO A 93 23.32 -4.25 3.99
N LEU A 94 22.85 -5.22 3.19
CA LEU A 94 22.88 -5.14 1.74
C LEU A 94 21.89 -4.11 1.17
N VAL A 95 22.32 -3.46 0.09
CA VAL A 95 21.52 -2.49 -0.65
C VAL A 95 20.59 -3.18 -1.66
N VAL A 96 19.59 -2.45 -2.12
CA VAL A 96 18.67 -2.86 -3.20
C VAL A 96 19.42 -3.05 -4.52
N TRP A 97 20.41 -2.19 -4.78
CA TRP A 97 21.22 -2.15 -6.01
C TRP A 97 22.32 -3.20 -5.98
N GLN A 98 21.90 -4.47 -6.01
CA GLN A 98 22.73 -5.69 -6.01
C GLN A 98 22.41 -6.54 -7.24
N THR A 99 22.83 -7.81 -7.25
CA THR A 99 22.42 -8.72 -8.34
C THR A 99 20.89 -8.81 -8.42
N GLY A 100 20.35 -8.70 -9.61
CA GLY A 100 18.91 -8.61 -9.86
C GLY A 100 18.11 -9.87 -9.51
N SER A 101 18.76 -11.01 -9.32
CA SER A 101 18.16 -12.25 -8.81
C SER A 101 17.99 -12.30 -7.29
N GLY A 102 18.59 -11.34 -6.56
CA GLY A 102 18.59 -11.32 -5.09
C GLY A 102 19.50 -12.38 -4.45
N THR A 103 20.45 -12.93 -5.19
CA THR A 103 21.35 -13.98 -4.68
C THR A 103 22.11 -13.54 -3.44
N GLN A 104 22.61 -12.30 -3.38
CA GLN A 104 23.33 -11.81 -2.21
C GLN A 104 22.43 -11.72 -0.98
N SER A 105 21.19 -11.31 -1.12
CA SER A 105 20.22 -11.28 -0.01
C SER A 105 19.88 -12.70 0.48
N ASN A 106 19.73 -13.67 -0.43
CA ASN A 106 19.55 -15.07 -0.05
C ASN A 106 20.77 -15.60 0.71
N MET A 107 21.99 -15.30 0.23
CA MET A 107 23.21 -15.73 0.90
C MET A 107 23.41 -15.00 2.23
N ASN A 108 23.05 -13.74 2.34
CA ASN A 108 23.05 -13.01 3.60
C ASN A 108 22.18 -13.72 4.65
N ALA A 109 20.95 -14.08 4.29
CA ALA A 109 20.08 -14.85 5.17
C ALA A 109 20.70 -16.24 5.53
N ASN A 110 21.24 -16.95 4.55
CA ASN A 110 21.88 -18.23 4.78
C ASN A 110 23.07 -18.14 5.75
N GLU A 111 23.94 -17.16 5.57
CA GLU A 111 25.14 -16.94 6.38
C GLU A 111 24.78 -16.54 7.82
N VAL A 112 23.86 -15.58 7.98
CA VAL A 112 23.40 -15.12 9.30
C VAL A 112 22.73 -16.25 10.07
N ILE A 113 21.82 -17.00 9.44
CA ILE A 113 21.09 -18.09 10.09
C ILE A 113 22.04 -19.25 10.45
N ALA A 114 22.99 -19.61 9.55
CA ALA A 114 23.96 -20.67 9.85
C ALA A 114 24.88 -20.29 11.01
N ASN A 115 25.45 -19.10 11.01
CA ASN A 115 26.39 -18.67 12.05
C ASN A 115 25.67 -18.48 13.40
N ARG A 116 24.48 -17.85 13.41
CA ARG A 116 23.69 -17.74 14.65
C ARG A 116 23.22 -19.09 15.16
N GLY A 117 22.75 -19.98 14.27
CA GLY A 117 22.33 -21.34 14.63
C GLY A 117 23.48 -22.17 15.19
N ASN A 118 24.69 -22.03 14.66
CA ASN A 118 25.89 -22.67 15.21
C ASN A 118 26.23 -22.17 16.62
N GLU A 119 26.09 -20.87 16.86
CA GLU A 119 26.28 -20.31 18.20
C GLU A 119 25.22 -20.82 19.18
N ILE A 120 23.95 -20.89 18.78
CA ILE A 120 22.86 -21.46 19.57
C ILE A 120 23.12 -22.91 19.92
N ALA A 121 23.61 -23.71 18.95
CA ALA A 121 23.94 -25.11 19.15
C ALA A 121 25.24 -25.33 19.98
N GLY A 122 26.04 -24.28 20.19
CA GLY A 122 27.34 -24.35 20.85
C GLY A 122 28.41 -25.16 20.07
N LYS A 123 28.16 -25.47 18.80
CA LYS A 123 29.05 -26.23 17.91
C LYS A 123 28.73 -25.97 16.44
N LYS A 124 29.71 -26.18 15.56
CA LYS A 124 29.54 -25.98 14.11
C LYS A 124 28.81 -27.19 13.48
N ILE A 125 27.49 -27.09 13.33
CA ILE A 125 26.65 -28.15 12.74
C ILE A 125 25.93 -27.68 11.46
N LEU A 126 25.90 -26.37 11.18
CA LEU A 126 25.21 -25.76 10.05
C LEU A 126 26.21 -25.14 9.08
N HIS A 127 25.95 -25.34 7.78
CA HIS A 127 26.65 -24.69 6.68
C HIS A 127 25.64 -23.88 5.84
N PRO A 128 25.96 -22.63 5.42
CA PRO A 128 25.03 -21.77 4.68
C PRO A 128 24.44 -22.41 3.44
N ASN A 129 25.27 -23.07 2.62
CA ASN A 129 24.83 -23.68 1.36
C ASN A 129 24.23 -25.07 1.55
N ASP A 130 24.85 -25.92 2.35
CA ASP A 130 24.47 -27.34 2.45
C ASP A 130 23.25 -27.57 3.33
N ASP A 131 23.06 -26.74 4.36
CA ASP A 131 21.98 -26.89 5.34
C ASP A 131 20.89 -25.81 5.15
N ILE A 132 21.25 -24.51 5.20
CA ILE A 132 20.24 -23.45 5.15
C ILE A 132 19.66 -23.31 3.75
N ASN A 133 20.47 -23.50 2.70
CA ASN A 133 20.02 -23.45 1.31
C ASN A 133 19.64 -24.81 0.73
N MET A 134 19.54 -25.85 1.55
CA MET A 134 19.20 -27.21 1.13
C MET A 134 17.91 -27.25 0.32
N SER A 135 17.92 -27.92 -0.84
CA SER A 135 16.78 -28.05 -1.76
C SER A 135 16.31 -26.75 -2.41
N GLN A 136 17.12 -25.68 -2.39
CA GLN A 136 16.77 -24.33 -2.83
C GLN A 136 17.79 -23.76 -3.82
N SER A 137 17.39 -22.70 -4.50
CA SER A 137 18.25 -21.76 -5.25
C SER A 137 17.87 -20.33 -4.83
N SER A 138 18.76 -19.36 -5.04
CA SER A 138 18.39 -17.95 -4.93
C SER A 138 17.25 -17.59 -5.88
N ASN A 139 17.18 -18.27 -7.02
CA ASN A 139 16.22 -17.99 -8.08
C ASN A 139 14.77 -18.29 -7.68
N ASP A 140 14.54 -19.28 -6.80
CA ASP A 140 13.21 -19.61 -6.28
C ASP A 140 12.96 -19.04 -4.87
N THR A 141 14.02 -18.79 -4.07
CA THR A 141 13.86 -18.22 -2.72
C THR A 141 13.48 -16.75 -2.73
N PHE A 142 14.16 -15.94 -3.53
CA PHE A 142 13.91 -14.49 -3.53
C PHE A 142 12.47 -14.15 -3.98
N PRO A 143 11.93 -14.67 -5.10
CA PRO A 143 10.53 -14.44 -5.46
C PRO A 143 9.54 -14.98 -4.44
N THR A 144 9.86 -16.10 -3.75
CA THR A 144 9.04 -16.58 -2.63
C THR A 144 9.05 -15.60 -1.45
N ALA A 145 10.19 -15.03 -1.09
CA ALA A 145 10.27 -13.97 -0.09
C ALA A 145 9.48 -12.72 -0.50
N MET A 146 9.50 -12.36 -1.80
CA MET A 146 8.68 -11.27 -2.34
C MET A 146 7.19 -11.53 -2.15
N SER A 147 6.72 -12.73 -2.48
CA SER A 147 5.31 -13.14 -2.31
C SER A 147 4.87 -13.08 -0.85
N ILE A 148 5.68 -13.63 0.07
CA ILE A 148 5.40 -13.58 1.51
C ILE A 148 5.31 -12.12 2.00
N ALA A 149 6.29 -11.28 1.67
CA ALA A 149 6.31 -9.88 2.07
C ALA A 149 5.13 -9.09 1.50
N ALA A 150 4.75 -9.35 0.25
CA ALA A 150 3.63 -8.67 -0.41
C ALA A 150 2.28 -9.04 0.24
N VAL A 151 2.03 -10.34 0.47
CA VAL A 151 0.79 -10.83 1.11
C VAL A 151 0.64 -10.26 2.51
N LEU A 152 1.68 -10.38 3.35
CA LEU A 152 1.65 -9.83 4.72
C LEU A 152 1.47 -8.31 4.72
N GLY A 153 2.13 -7.61 3.80
CA GLY A 153 1.98 -6.17 3.66
C GLY A 153 0.55 -5.74 3.35
N ILE A 154 -0.09 -6.41 2.40
CA ILE A 154 -1.48 -6.10 2.01
C ILE A 154 -2.45 -6.51 3.13
N GLU A 155 -2.39 -7.76 3.62
CA GLU A 155 -3.37 -8.27 4.58
C GLU A 155 -3.23 -7.67 5.98
N ASP A 156 -2.01 -7.44 6.45
CA ASP A 156 -1.76 -7.02 7.82
C ASP A 156 -1.56 -5.51 8.00
N LYS A 157 -1.30 -4.76 6.90
CA LYS A 157 -1.09 -3.31 6.97
C LYS A 157 -2.11 -2.51 6.15
N VAL A 158 -2.22 -2.78 4.85
CA VAL A 158 -3.06 -1.95 3.95
C VAL A 158 -4.54 -2.16 4.22
N ILE A 159 -5.03 -3.40 4.22
CA ILE A 159 -6.45 -3.71 4.42
C ILE A 159 -6.96 -3.18 5.77
N PRO A 160 -6.29 -3.37 6.93
CA PRO A 160 -6.71 -2.80 8.19
C PRO A 160 -6.75 -1.27 8.20
N ALA A 161 -5.83 -0.60 7.51
CA ALA A 161 -5.83 0.86 7.38
C ALA A 161 -7.01 1.35 6.54
N VAL A 162 -7.33 0.67 5.43
CA VAL A 162 -8.53 0.93 4.61
C VAL A 162 -9.79 0.72 5.44
N ASP A 163 -9.92 -0.38 6.18
CA ASP A 163 -11.08 -0.69 7.03
C ASP A 163 -11.30 0.37 8.11
N THR A 164 -10.23 0.88 8.69
CA THR A 164 -10.29 1.97 9.67
C THR A 164 -10.89 3.23 9.06
N LEU A 165 -10.43 3.62 7.88
CA LEU A 165 -10.92 4.82 7.18
C LEU A 165 -12.37 4.65 6.69
N ILE A 166 -12.74 3.46 6.18
CA ILE A 166 -14.12 3.10 5.84
C ILE A 166 -15.04 3.26 7.06
N SER A 167 -14.60 2.77 8.22
CA SER A 167 -15.39 2.87 9.46
C SER A 167 -15.61 4.32 9.89
N THR A 168 -14.60 5.16 9.73
CA THR A 168 -14.69 6.60 9.99
C THR A 168 -15.68 7.28 9.04
N PHE A 169 -15.59 6.98 7.75
CA PHE A 169 -16.54 7.56 6.77
C PHE A 169 -17.98 7.07 6.98
N LYS A 170 -18.20 5.82 7.36
CA LYS A 170 -19.54 5.33 7.76
C LYS A 170 -20.12 6.14 8.91
N LYS A 171 -19.30 6.45 9.90
CA LYS A 171 -19.73 7.28 11.03
C LYS A 171 -20.03 8.71 10.59
N LEU A 172 -19.14 9.33 9.79
CA LEU A 172 -19.35 10.68 9.27
C LEU A 172 -20.59 10.77 8.39
N GLU A 173 -20.83 9.77 7.53
CA GLU A 173 -22.03 9.67 6.70
C GLU A 173 -23.31 9.72 7.55
N LYS A 174 -23.35 8.91 8.61
CA LYS A 174 -24.47 8.87 9.55
C LYS A 174 -24.63 10.20 10.32
N ASP A 175 -23.55 10.77 10.81
CA ASP A 175 -23.58 12.01 11.60
C ASP A 175 -24.01 13.24 10.78
N ASN A 176 -23.96 13.15 9.44
CA ASN A 176 -24.29 14.22 8.51
C ASN A 176 -25.53 13.95 7.64
N GLU A 177 -26.37 12.99 8.03
CA GLU A 177 -27.65 12.71 7.36
C GLU A 177 -28.53 13.97 7.27
N GLY A 178 -29.17 14.18 6.12
CA GLY A 178 -30.12 15.26 5.89
C GLY A 178 -29.49 16.66 5.73
N ILE A 179 -28.17 16.80 5.79
CA ILE A 179 -27.52 18.09 5.50
C ILE A 179 -27.42 18.28 3.99
N VAL A 180 -28.29 19.11 3.42
CA VAL A 180 -28.31 19.41 2.00
C VAL A 180 -27.30 20.49 1.65
N LYS A 181 -26.57 20.30 0.56
CA LYS A 181 -25.58 21.24 0.03
C LYS A 181 -25.62 21.29 -1.49
N SER A 182 -24.96 22.25 -2.08
CA SER A 182 -24.74 22.30 -3.54
C SER A 182 -23.76 21.18 -3.95
N GLY A 183 -24.17 20.36 -4.91
CA GLY A 183 -23.24 19.49 -5.61
C GLY A 183 -22.34 20.29 -6.55
N ARG A 184 -21.21 19.69 -7.01
CA ARG A 184 -20.32 20.32 -7.99
C ARG A 184 -19.85 19.31 -9.01
N THR A 185 -19.91 19.72 -10.28
CA THR A 185 -19.27 19.02 -11.40
C THR A 185 -18.41 20.04 -12.14
N HIS A 186 -17.23 19.65 -12.61
CA HIS A 186 -16.25 20.55 -13.21
C HIS A 186 -15.83 21.73 -12.29
N LEU A 187 -15.95 21.59 -10.98
CA LEU A 187 -15.84 22.64 -9.96
C LEU A 187 -16.89 23.76 -10.11
N GLN A 188 -17.93 23.56 -10.95
CA GLN A 188 -19.07 24.48 -11.11
C GLN A 188 -20.24 24.02 -10.26
N ASP A 189 -21.09 24.97 -9.87
CA ASP A 189 -22.32 24.69 -9.13
C ASP A 189 -23.20 23.70 -9.89
N ALA A 190 -23.75 22.73 -9.21
CA ALA A 190 -24.63 21.72 -9.75
C ALA A 190 -25.89 21.57 -8.89
N THR A 191 -26.71 20.57 -9.20
CA THR A 191 -27.91 20.25 -8.43
C THR A 191 -27.56 19.82 -6.99
N PRO A 192 -28.50 19.96 -6.04
CA PRO A 192 -28.30 19.62 -4.67
C PRO A 192 -27.94 18.13 -4.44
N ILE A 193 -27.17 17.89 -3.42
CA ILE A 193 -26.91 16.58 -2.82
C ILE A 193 -26.94 16.70 -1.30
N THR A 194 -26.98 15.59 -0.57
CA THR A 194 -26.66 15.65 0.87
C THR A 194 -25.15 15.48 1.09
N PHE A 195 -24.64 16.04 2.17
CA PHE A 195 -23.24 15.83 2.55
C PHE A 195 -22.95 14.36 2.88
N SER A 196 -23.92 13.63 3.42
CA SER A 196 -23.78 12.18 3.63
C SER A 196 -23.66 11.42 2.31
N GLN A 197 -24.34 11.84 1.23
CA GLN A 197 -24.18 11.24 -0.11
C GLN A 197 -22.76 11.48 -0.66
N GLU A 198 -22.19 12.66 -0.48
CA GLU A 198 -20.80 12.97 -0.85
C GLU A 198 -19.81 12.07 -0.12
N ILE A 199 -19.95 11.93 1.20
CA ILE A 199 -19.12 11.04 2.03
C ILE A 199 -19.30 9.57 1.61
N SER A 200 -20.52 9.16 1.27
CA SER A 200 -20.79 7.79 0.80
C SER A 200 -20.01 7.44 -0.47
N GLY A 201 -19.78 8.42 -1.33
CA GLY A 201 -18.92 8.27 -2.50
C GLY A 201 -17.46 7.96 -2.12
N TRP A 202 -16.91 8.70 -1.13
CA TRP A 202 -15.56 8.42 -0.62
C TRP A 202 -15.44 7.04 0.00
N ARG A 203 -16.42 6.64 0.82
CA ARG A 203 -16.46 5.31 1.43
C ARG A 203 -16.56 4.20 0.38
N ALA A 204 -17.42 4.37 -0.61
CA ALA A 204 -17.63 3.36 -1.66
C ALA A 204 -16.37 3.13 -2.51
N SER A 205 -15.58 4.18 -2.79
CA SER A 205 -14.26 4.04 -3.44
C SER A 205 -13.36 3.12 -2.64
N LEU A 206 -13.20 3.37 -1.33
CA LEU A 206 -12.34 2.56 -0.48
C LEU A 206 -12.82 1.11 -0.33
N GLU A 207 -14.14 0.89 -0.27
CA GLU A 207 -14.71 -0.48 -0.26
C GLU A 207 -14.41 -1.22 -1.57
N LYS A 208 -14.41 -0.50 -2.68
CA LYS A 208 -14.05 -1.06 -3.99
C LYS A 208 -12.56 -1.38 -4.06
N ASP A 209 -11.71 -0.47 -3.60
CA ASP A 209 -10.26 -0.66 -3.57
C ASP A 209 -9.86 -1.85 -2.70
N LYS A 210 -10.48 -2.00 -1.51
CA LYS A 210 -10.30 -3.19 -0.67
C LYS A 210 -10.59 -4.47 -1.45
N LYS A 211 -11.71 -4.51 -2.18
CA LYS A 211 -12.08 -5.65 -3.00
C LYS A 211 -11.05 -5.94 -4.11
N LEU A 212 -10.47 -4.91 -4.73
CA LEU A 212 -9.42 -5.08 -5.74
C LEU A 212 -8.14 -5.69 -5.13
N LEU A 213 -7.77 -5.26 -3.92
CA LEU A 213 -6.66 -5.86 -3.18
C LEU A 213 -6.93 -7.33 -2.84
N GLU A 214 -8.13 -7.65 -2.36
CA GLU A 214 -8.54 -9.02 -2.05
C GLU A 214 -8.52 -9.94 -3.29
N ILE A 215 -8.86 -9.43 -4.47
CA ILE A 215 -8.81 -10.16 -5.74
C ILE A 215 -7.35 -10.46 -6.15
N ALA A 216 -6.39 -9.60 -5.80
CA ALA A 216 -4.99 -9.80 -6.16
C ALA A 216 -4.27 -10.82 -5.26
N LEU A 217 -4.76 -11.08 -4.04
CA LEU A 217 -4.09 -11.92 -3.07
C LEU A 217 -3.88 -13.38 -3.49
N PRO A 218 -4.83 -14.08 -4.13
CA PRO A 218 -4.64 -15.47 -4.53
C PRO A 218 -3.40 -15.70 -5.40
N GLU A 219 -3.15 -14.84 -6.37
CA GLU A 219 -1.99 -14.95 -7.28
C GLU A 219 -0.66 -14.71 -6.54
N LEU A 220 -0.64 -13.78 -5.59
CA LEU A 220 0.53 -13.54 -4.74
C LEU A 220 0.86 -14.71 -3.80
N LYS A 221 -0.11 -15.57 -3.50
CA LYS A 221 0.03 -16.72 -2.60
C LYS A 221 0.61 -17.96 -3.25
N GLU A 222 0.90 -17.92 -4.56
CA GLU A 222 1.56 -18.98 -5.30
C GLU A 222 3.08 -18.88 -5.19
N LEU A 223 3.71 -19.84 -4.51
CA LEU A 223 5.14 -19.78 -4.18
C LEU A 223 6.02 -20.42 -5.25
N ALA A 224 7.07 -19.71 -5.66
CA ALA A 224 8.09 -20.19 -6.61
C ALA A 224 8.97 -21.30 -6.03
N LEU A 225 9.09 -21.40 -4.70
CA LEU A 225 10.00 -22.32 -4.04
C LEU A 225 9.73 -23.77 -4.44
N GLY A 226 10.82 -24.51 -4.69
CA GLY A 226 10.80 -25.85 -5.26
C GLY A 226 11.14 -25.88 -6.75
N GLY A 227 11.13 -24.73 -7.47
CA GLY A 227 11.60 -24.62 -8.85
C GLY A 227 13.12 -24.73 -8.98
N THR A 228 13.83 -24.38 -7.92
CA THR A 228 15.29 -24.30 -7.85
C THR A 228 15.91 -23.39 -8.93
N ALA A 229 16.93 -23.81 -9.65
CA ALA A 229 17.71 -22.93 -10.53
C ALA A 229 16.94 -22.38 -11.73
N VAL A 230 16.12 -23.20 -12.40
CA VAL A 230 15.45 -22.88 -13.67
C VAL A 230 13.98 -23.31 -13.74
N GLY A 231 13.43 -23.87 -12.66
CA GLY A 231 12.03 -24.33 -12.62
C GLY A 231 11.84 -25.85 -12.63
N THR A 232 12.92 -26.63 -12.81
CA THR A 232 12.86 -28.09 -12.91
C THR A 232 12.87 -28.83 -11.57
N GLY A 233 13.13 -28.12 -10.47
CA GLY A 233 13.25 -28.73 -9.14
C GLY A 233 14.52 -29.54 -8.93
N LEU A 234 15.60 -29.24 -9.66
CA LEU A 234 16.87 -29.95 -9.56
C LEU A 234 17.37 -30.01 -8.08
N ASN A 235 17.70 -31.21 -7.61
CA ASN A 235 18.19 -31.51 -6.25
C ASN A 235 17.14 -31.33 -5.12
N ALA A 236 15.92 -30.86 -5.39
CA ALA A 236 14.84 -30.85 -4.42
C ALA A 236 14.17 -32.25 -4.34
N PRO A 237 13.84 -32.78 -3.16
CA PRO A 237 13.08 -34.00 -3.04
C PRO A 237 11.64 -33.80 -3.50
N LYS A 238 11.02 -34.85 -4.01
CA LYS A 238 9.62 -34.82 -4.44
C LYS A 238 8.71 -34.37 -3.28
N GLY A 239 7.85 -33.38 -3.53
CA GLY A 239 6.92 -32.83 -2.53
C GLY A 239 7.51 -31.73 -1.65
N PHE A 240 8.76 -31.33 -1.85
CA PHE A 240 9.37 -30.23 -1.10
C PHE A 240 8.60 -28.91 -1.28
N ASP A 241 8.21 -28.61 -2.50
CA ASP A 241 7.44 -27.40 -2.87
C ASP A 241 6.09 -27.32 -2.13
N VAL A 242 5.36 -28.44 -2.03
CA VAL A 242 4.10 -28.52 -1.29
C VAL A 242 4.35 -28.36 0.21
N LYS A 243 5.32 -29.12 0.76
CA LYS A 243 5.64 -29.10 2.19
C LYS A 243 6.10 -27.73 2.68
N VAL A 244 6.88 -27.02 1.87
CA VAL A 244 7.33 -25.68 2.23
C VAL A 244 6.18 -24.68 2.21
N ALA A 245 5.23 -24.78 1.25
CA ALA A 245 4.05 -23.91 1.20
C ALA A 245 3.12 -24.16 2.42
N GLU A 246 2.96 -25.44 2.83
CA GLU A 246 2.24 -25.79 4.06
C GLU A 246 2.92 -25.15 5.29
N ALA A 247 4.24 -25.28 5.44
CA ALA A 247 4.97 -24.72 6.57
C ALA A 247 4.96 -23.17 6.58
N VAL A 248 5.07 -22.51 5.41
CA VAL A 248 4.90 -21.05 5.31
C VAL A 248 3.52 -20.65 5.79
N SER A 249 2.49 -21.41 5.40
CA SER A 249 1.09 -21.14 5.82
C SER A 249 0.91 -21.25 7.33
N GLU A 250 1.51 -22.28 7.95
CA GLU A 250 1.46 -22.46 9.40
C GLU A 250 2.19 -21.34 10.16
N ILE A 251 3.39 -20.95 9.70
CA ILE A 251 4.20 -19.91 10.36
C ILE A 251 3.53 -18.54 10.27
N THR A 252 2.93 -18.21 9.13
CA THR A 252 2.35 -16.88 8.87
C THR A 252 0.88 -16.76 9.27
N GLY A 253 0.18 -17.88 9.44
CA GLY A 253 -1.28 -17.91 9.60
C GLY A 253 -2.05 -17.50 8.32
N LYS A 254 -1.36 -17.44 7.16
CA LYS A 254 -1.94 -17.11 5.85
C LYS A 254 -1.87 -18.34 4.94
N GLN A 255 -2.83 -18.52 4.07
CA GLN A 255 -2.84 -19.66 3.17
C GLN A 255 -1.97 -19.40 1.95
N PHE A 256 -0.88 -20.15 1.80
CA PHE A 256 -0.01 -20.19 0.62
C PHE A 256 -0.09 -21.55 -0.05
N ILE A 257 0.18 -21.58 -1.35
CA ILE A 257 0.24 -22.80 -2.16
C ILE A 257 1.51 -22.81 -3.01
N THR A 258 1.89 -23.98 -3.48
CA THR A 258 2.97 -24.11 -4.46
C THR A 258 2.48 -23.61 -5.82
N ALA A 259 3.28 -22.77 -6.52
CA ALA A 259 2.93 -22.30 -7.84
C ALA A 259 2.78 -23.48 -8.82
N PRO A 260 1.72 -23.52 -9.63
CA PRO A 260 1.43 -24.63 -10.55
C PRO A 260 2.46 -24.71 -11.69
N ASN A 261 3.12 -23.61 -12.02
CA ASN A 261 4.17 -23.55 -13.04
C ASN A 261 5.40 -22.81 -12.49
N LYS A 262 6.46 -23.57 -12.18
CA LYS A 262 7.69 -23.01 -11.61
C LYS A 262 8.50 -22.18 -12.61
N PHE A 263 8.37 -22.46 -13.90
CA PHE A 263 9.05 -21.68 -14.95
C PHE A 263 8.46 -20.26 -15.04
N HIS A 264 7.12 -20.15 -14.96
CA HIS A 264 6.44 -18.87 -14.87
C HIS A 264 6.83 -18.14 -13.57
N ALA A 265 6.76 -18.81 -12.43
CA ALA A 265 6.99 -18.20 -11.11
C ALA A 265 8.41 -17.62 -10.92
N LEU A 266 9.43 -18.19 -11.60
CA LEU A 266 10.80 -17.67 -11.58
C LEU A 266 10.96 -16.42 -12.47
N THR A 267 10.29 -16.37 -13.60
CA THR A 267 10.52 -15.36 -14.64
C THR A 267 9.52 -14.23 -14.62
N SER A 268 8.23 -14.53 -14.51
CA SER A 268 7.17 -13.52 -14.48
C SER A 268 7.00 -12.92 -13.09
N LYS A 269 6.58 -11.67 -13.05
CA LYS A 269 6.21 -10.91 -11.84
C LYS A 269 4.88 -10.19 -12.05
N ASP A 270 4.02 -10.76 -12.88
CA ASP A 270 2.71 -10.22 -13.23
C ASP A 270 1.77 -10.19 -12.02
N GLU A 271 1.89 -11.13 -11.09
CA GLU A 271 1.18 -11.13 -9.82
C GLU A 271 1.50 -9.89 -8.96
N ILE A 272 2.77 -9.48 -8.94
CA ILE A 272 3.21 -8.26 -8.23
C ILE A 272 2.72 -7.01 -8.96
N VAL A 273 2.78 -6.99 -10.30
CA VAL A 273 2.27 -5.87 -11.12
C VAL A 273 0.77 -5.69 -10.91
N PHE A 274 0.00 -6.79 -10.94
CA PHE A 274 -1.44 -6.75 -10.73
C PHE A 274 -1.81 -6.25 -9.33
N ALA A 275 -1.16 -6.78 -8.30
CA ALA A 275 -1.37 -6.34 -6.92
C ALA A 275 -0.99 -4.87 -6.71
N HIS A 276 0.13 -4.42 -7.31
CA HIS A 276 0.50 -3.01 -7.24
C HIS A 276 -0.46 -2.11 -8.02
N GLY A 277 -1.05 -2.61 -9.11
CA GLY A 277 -2.14 -1.94 -9.81
C GLY A 277 -3.35 -1.65 -8.91
N ALA A 278 -3.68 -2.58 -7.99
CA ALA A 278 -4.71 -2.35 -6.97
C ALA A 278 -4.27 -1.30 -5.93
N LEU A 279 -3.01 -1.31 -5.49
CA LEU A 279 -2.44 -0.25 -4.63
C LEU A 279 -2.47 1.13 -5.33
N LYS A 280 -2.20 1.17 -6.63
CA LYS A 280 -2.31 2.39 -7.44
C LYS A 280 -3.75 2.90 -7.52
N ALA A 281 -4.74 2.02 -7.68
CA ALA A 281 -6.15 2.40 -7.67
C ALA A 281 -6.53 3.06 -6.33
N LEU A 282 -6.14 2.44 -5.20
CA LEU A 282 -6.30 3.01 -3.87
C LEU A 282 -5.62 4.38 -3.74
N ALA A 283 -4.39 4.52 -4.25
CA ALA A 283 -3.68 5.79 -4.25
C ALA A 283 -4.42 6.89 -5.02
N ALA A 284 -5.00 6.55 -6.18
CA ALA A 284 -5.78 7.48 -6.99
C ALA A 284 -7.05 7.95 -6.28
N ASP A 285 -7.77 7.03 -5.64
CA ASP A 285 -8.98 7.38 -4.88
C ASP A 285 -8.65 8.16 -3.60
N LEU A 286 -7.58 7.83 -2.90
CA LEU A 286 -7.10 8.62 -1.76
C LEU A 286 -6.71 10.05 -2.18
N MET A 287 -6.09 10.24 -3.35
CA MET A 287 -5.81 11.56 -3.90
C MET A 287 -7.08 12.34 -4.15
N LYS A 288 -8.11 11.71 -4.74
CA LYS A 288 -9.43 12.32 -4.99
C LYS A 288 -10.09 12.72 -3.67
N ILE A 289 -10.13 11.83 -2.69
CA ILE A 289 -10.73 12.09 -1.37
C ILE A 289 -10.02 13.26 -0.66
N ALA A 290 -8.69 13.22 -0.63
CA ALA A 290 -7.89 14.27 0.00
C ALA A 290 -8.09 15.63 -0.68
N ASN A 291 -8.21 15.67 -2.01
CA ASN A 291 -8.49 16.88 -2.75
C ASN A 291 -9.90 17.42 -2.48
N ASP A 292 -10.92 16.56 -2.42
CA ASP A 292 -12.29 16.99 -2.06
C ASP A 292 -12.31 17.61 -0.66
N VAL A 293 -11.72 16.92 0.33
CA VAL A 293 -11.63 17.44 1.71
C VAL A 293 -10.91 18.78 1.75
N ARG A 294 -9.80 18.91 1.04
CA ARG A 294 -9.01 20.14 0.96
C ARG A 294 -9.80 21.30 0.32
N TRP A 295 -10.53 21.02 -0.78
CA TRP A 295 -11.39 22.02 -1.43
C TRP A 295 -12.53 22.44 -0.53
N LEU A 296 -13.26 21.50 0.07
CA LEU A 296 -14.39 21.79 0.95
C LEU A 296 -13.99 22.60 2.19
N ALA A 297 -12.77 22.36 2.71
CA ALA A 297 -12.21 23.08 3.86
C ALA A 297 -11.54 24.41 3.49
N SER A 298 -11.43 24.76 2.21
CA SER A 298 -10.69 25.96 1.76
C SER A 298 -11.28 27.26 2.30
N GLY A 299 -10.42 28.20 2.61
CA GLY A 299 -10.84 29.52 3.11
C GLY A 299 -10.01 29.96 4.32
N PRO A 300 -10.66 30.35 5.44
CA PRO A 300 -12.06 30.09 5.86
C PRO A 300 -13.12 31.07 5.29
N ARG A 301 -12.73 32.26 4.83
CA ARG A 301 -13.70 33.27 4.38
C ARG A 301 -13.84 33.38 2.88
N LEU A 302 -12.74 33.21 2.12
CA LEU A 302 -12.67 33.45 0.66
C LEU A 302 -12.69 32.16 -0.17
N GLY A 303 -12.70 30.99 0.50
CA GLY A 303 -12.85 29.69 -0.15
C GLY A 303 -14.24 29.09 0.04
N LEU A 304 -14.35 27.76 -0.19
CA LEU A 304 -15.63 27.05 -0.04
C LEU A 304 -16.12 27.04 1.40
N GLY A 305 -15.24 26.70 2.35
CA GLY A 305 -15.53 26.73 3.78
C GLY A 305 -16.73 25.89 4.22
N GLU A 306 -17.09 24.84 3.46
CA GLU A 306 -18.25 24.00 3.73
C GLU A 306 -18.02 22.95 4.81
N ILE A 307 -16.74 22.62 5.07
CA ILE A 307 -16.34 21.76 6.20
C ILE A 307 -15.24 22.42 7.01
N LYS A 308 -15.09 21.95 8.24
CA LYS A 308 -13.93 22.23 9.09
C LYS A 308 -13.16 20.95 9.30
N ILE A 309 -11.84 21.07 9.35
CA ILE A 309 -10.89 19.98 9.64
C ILE A 309 -10.07 20.36 10.88
N PRO A 310 -9.46 19.39 11.58
CA PRO A 310 -8.59 19.65 12.71
C PRO A 310 -7.40 20.57 12.36
N GLU A 311 -7.07 21.44 13.29
CA GLU A 311 -5.89 22.31 13.26
C GLU A 311 -4.74 21.58 13.97
N ASN A 312 -3.73 21.10 13.22
CA ASN A 312 -2.67 20.26 13.79
C ASN A 312 -1.37 21.05 14.06
N GLU A 313 -1.10 22.08 13.24
CA GLU A 313 0.09 22.91 13.36
C GLU A 313 -0.08 24.30 12.72
N PRO A 314 0.73 25.30 13.09
CA PRO A 314 0.72 26.60 12.42
C PRO A 314 1.05 26.45 10.93
N GLY A 315 0.21 27.06 10.07
CA GLY A 315 0.28 26.89 8.62
C GLY A 315 1.20 27.91 7.90
N SER A 316 1.80 28.87 8.62
CA SER A 316 2.63 29.90 8.01
C SER A 316 3.59 30.52 9.00
N SER A 317 4.82 30.81 8.54
CA SER A 317 5.84 31.54 9.32
C SER A 317 5.58 33.05 9.39
N ILE A 318 4.73 33.62 8.51
CA ILE A 318 4.50 35.06 8.40
C ILE A 318 3.02 35.48 8.44
N MET A 319 2.08 34.53 8.41
CA MET A 319 0.63 34.79 8.47
C MET A 319 0.06 34.13 9.76
N PRO A 320 0.00 34.85 10.88
CA PRO A 320 -0.53 34.29 12.13
C PRO A 320 -1.96 33.80 11.99
N GLY A 321 -2.25 32.62 12.53
CA GLY A 321 -3.60 32.02 12.49
C GLY A 321 -3.96 31.32 11.18
N LYS A 322 -3.05 31.25 10.19
CA LYS A 322 -3.25 30.44 8.98
C LYS A 322 -3.06 28.97 9.31
N VAL A 323 -4.04 28.16 8.94
CA VAL A 323 -3.99 26.68 9.06
C VAL A 323 -4.10 26.08 7.67
N ASN A 324 -3.26 25.09 7.37
CA ASN A 324 -3.23 24.41 6.09
C ASN A 324 -3.81 22.99 6.20
N PRO A 325 -4.35 22.44 5.11
CA PRO A 325 -4.86 21.06 5.08
C PRO A 325 -3.72 20.04 4.91
N THR A 326 -2.73 20.06 5.82
CA THR A 326 -1.43 19.37 5.68
C THR A 326 -1.55 17.85 5.57
N GLN A 327 -2.54 17.23 6.24
CA GLN A 327 -2.80 15.80 6.10
C GLN A 327 -3.27 15.45 4.68
N CYS A 328 -4.10 16.29 4.06
CA CYS A 328 -4.49 16.11 2.68
C CYS A 328 -3.30 16.25 1.71
N GLU A 329 -2.41 17.21 1.98
CA GLU A 329 -1.20 17.39 1.18
C GLU A 329 -0.27 16.18 1.28
N ALA A 330 -0.06 15.63 2.48
CA ALA A 330 0.73 14.43 2.70
C ALA A 330 0.18 13.22 1.93
N VAL A 331 -1.14 12.98 2.00
CA VAL A 331 -1.80 11.89 1.26
C VAL A 331 -1.60 12.04 -0.24
N THR A 332 -1.75 13.26 -0.79
CA THR A 332 -1.57 13.49 -2.24
C THR A 332 -0.12 13.26 -2.68
N MET A 333 0.88 13.64 -1.87
CA MET A 333 2.29 13.35 -2.17
C MET A 333 2.59 11.84 -2.12
N VAL A 334 2.03 11.12 -1.15
CA VAL A 334 2.15 9.65 -1.08
C VAL A 334 1.53 9.00 -2.32
N ALA A 335 0.36 9.45 -2.75
CA ALA A 335 -0.28 8.94 -3.96
C ALA A 335 0.59 9.14 -5.22
N VAL A 336 1.23 10.31 -5.37
CA VAL A 336 2.19 10.56 -6.47
C VAL A 336 3.35 9.57 -6.43
N GLN A 337 3.94 9.33 -5.25
CA GLN A 337 5.05 8.38 -5.10
C GLN A 337 4.62 6.95 -5.48
N VAL A 338 3.46 6.50 -5.03
CA VAL A 338 2.95 5.15 -5.35
C VAL A 338 2.69 4.99 -6.86
N ILE A 339 2.16 6.00 -7.52
CA ILE A 339 1.97 5.99 -8.99
C ILE A 339 3.33 5.91 -9.71
N GLY A 340 4.35 6.60 -9.22
CA GLY A 340 5.73 6.49 -9.73
C GLY A 340 6.30 5.08 -9.55
N ASN A 341 6.11 4.48 -8.37
CA ASN A 341 6.55 3.12 -8.07
C ASN A 341 5.89 2.08 -8.99
N ASP A 342 4.61 2.27 -9.35
CA ASP A 342 3.88 1.40 -10.28
C ASP A 342 4.58 1.32 -11.65
N THR A 343 5.03 2.46 -12.15
CA THR A 343 5.78 2.52 -13.41
C THR A 343 7.11 1.76 -13.31
N ALA A 344 7.84 1.94 -12.22
CA ALA A 344 9.10 1.24 -12.00
C ALA A 344 8.90 -0.29 -11.91
N ILE A 345 7.87 -0.74 -11.19
CA ILE A 345 7.52 -2.16 -11.04
C ILE A 345 7.14 -2.76 -12.39
N GLY A 346 6.24 -2.13 -13.15
CA GLY A 346 5.79 -2.63 -14.45
C GLY A 346 6.93 -2.73 -15.45
N MET A 347 7.82 -1.72 -15.51
CA MET A 347 8.98 -1.75 -16.37
C MET A 347 9.96 -2.87 -15.95
N ALA A 348 10.27 -3.00 -14.68
CA ALA A 348 11.17 -4.03 -14.17
C ALA A 348 10.60 -5.46 -14.38
N ALA A 349 9.31 -5.66 -14.20
CA ALA A 349 8.65 -6.93 -14.43
C ALA A 349 8.72 -7.36 -15.91
N SER A 350 8.71 -6.41 -16.85
CA SER A 350 8.81 -6.69 -18.29
C SER A 350 10.20 -7.18 -18.74
N GLN A 351 11.21 -7.16 -17.85
CA GLN A 351 12.60 -7.47 -18.16
C GLN A 351 13.01 -8.92 -17.84
N GLY A 352 12.06 -9.83 -17.65
CA GLY A 352 12.35 -11.26 -17.54
C GLY A 352 12.92 -11.82 -18.86
N ASN A 353 14.04 -12.58 -18.75
CA ASN A 353 14.68 -13.20 -19.91
C ASN A 353 14.84 -14.70 -19.66
N PHE A 354 14.27 -15.51 -20.53
CA PHE A 354 14.24 -16.97 -20.40
C PHE A 354 13.68 -17.39 -19.03
N GLU A 355 14.47 -18.05 -18.20
CA GLU A 355 14.01 -18.69 -16.96
C GLU A 355 14.16 -17.81 -15.70
N LEU A 356 14.52 -16.51 -15.83
CA LEU A 356 14.69 -15.64 -14.66
C LEU A 356 14.43 -14.16 -14.95
N ASN A 357 13.80 -13.47 -14.01
CA ASN A 357 13.79 -12.02 -13.91
C ASN A 357 14.94 -11.56 -13.01
N VAL A 358 15.74 -10.60 -13.47
CA VAL A 358 16.88 -10.06 -12.70
C VAL A 358 16.70 -8.59 -12.29
N PHE A 359 15.46 -8.21 -12.01
CA PHE A 359 15.05 -6.89 -11.47
C PHE A 359 14.27 -7.02 -10.16
N MET A 360 14.32 -8.20 -9.54
CA MET A 360 13.50 -8.51 -8.37
C MET A 360 13.74 -7.59 -7.17
N PRO A 361 14.96 -7.19 -6.81
CA PRO A 361 15.19 -6.28 -5.69
C PRO A 361 14.49 -4.93 -5.84
N VAL A 362 14.57 -4.29 -7.01
CA VAL A 362 13.91 -3.00 -7.25
C VAL A 362 12.39 -3.13 -7.30
N ILE A 363 11.87 -4.25 -7.79
CA ILE A 363 10.43 -4.53 -7.79
C ILE A 363 9.89 -4.53 -6.36
N ILE A 364 10.49 -5.34 -5.49
CA ILE A 364 9.97 -5.50 -4.12
C ILE A 364 10.25 -4.28 -3.24
N TYR A 365 11.34 -3.55 -3.47
CA TYR A 365 11.61 -2.29 -2.79
C TYR A 365 10.49 -1.28 -3.03
N ASN A 366 10.10 -1.06 -4.29
CA ASN A 366 9.02 -0.14 -4.65
C ASN A 366 7.66 -0.63 -4.14
N PHE A 367 7.41 -1.95 -4.18
CA PHE A 367 6.18 -2.53 -3.69
C PHE A 367 6.01 -2.33 -2.17
N THR A 368 7.01 -2.69 -1.40
CA THR A 368 6.97 -2.56 0.07
C THR A 368 6.95 -1.10 0.52
N GLN A 369 7.63 -0.20 -0.22
CA GLN A 369 7.51 1.24 0.01
C GLN A 369 6.08 1.71 -0.18
N SER A 370 5.41 1.31 -1.27
CA SER A 370 4.01 1.67 -1.54
C SER A 370 3.06 1.17 -0.46
N VAL A 371 3.21 -0.07 -0.03
CA VAL A 371 2.45 -0.68 1.08
C VAL A 371 2.60 0.14 2.35
N ARG A 372 3.83 0.44 2.74
CA ARG A 372 4.12 1.20 3.96
C ARG A 372 3.55 2.61 3.89
N LEU A 373 3.84 3.34 2.82
CA LEU A 373 3.41 4.73 2.68
C LEU A 373 1.88 4.85 2.65
N LEU A 374 1.17 3.98 1.93
CA LEU A 374 -0.29 4.01 1.88
C LEU A 374 -0.92 3.69 3.23
N SER A 375 -0.46 2.65 3.91
CA SER A 375 -1.01 2.28 5.22
C SER A 375 -0.78 3.37 6.27
N GLU A 376 0.44 3.92 6.34
CA GLU A 376 0.79 4.98 7.28
C GLU A 376 0.07 6.30 6.96
N ALA A 377 -0.07 6.66 5.67
CA ALA A 377 -0.80 7.86 5.25
C ALA A 377 -2.29 7.77 5.60
N MET A 378 -2.94 6.62 5.38
CA MET A 378 -4.34 6.42 5.76
C MET A 378 -4.54 6.49 7.26
N ILE A 379 -3.66 5.88 8.06
CA ILE A 379 -3.71 5.96 9.53
C ILE A 379 -3.54 7.40 10.01
N SER A 380 -2.55 8.12 9.47
CA SER A 380 -2.30 9.52 9.81
C SER A 380 -3.46 10.42 9.42
N PHE A 381 -3.94 10.30 8.19
CA PHE A 381 -5.10 11.06 7.67
C PHE A 381 -6.36 10.77 8.48
N ASN A 382 -6.61 9.50 8.80
CA ASN A 382 -7.75 9.13 9.62
C ASN A 382 -7.69 9.81 10.99
N LYS A 383 -6.57 9.64 11.70
CA LYS A 383 -6.38 10.13 13.07
C LYS A 383 -6.39 11.66 13.16
N ASN A 384 -5.72 12.33 12.23
CA ASN A 384 -5.41 13.75 12.33
C ASN A 384 -6.29 14.64 11.43
N CYS A 385 -7.16 14.05 10.59
CA CYS A 385 -8.05 14.79 9.70
C CYS A 385 -9.47 14.19 9.70
N ALA A 386 -9.66 12.96 9.21
CA ALA A 386 -10.97 12.43 8.87
C ALA A 386 -11.91 12.37 10.08
N VAL A 387 -11.44 11.87 11.24
CA VAL A 387 -12.27 11.76 12.46
C VAL A 387 -12.77 13.11 12.98
N GLY A 388 -12.13 14.21 12.61
CA GLY A 388 -12.46 15.57 13.05
C GLY A 388 -13.18 16.42 12.00
N ILE A 389 -13.54 15.84 10.85
CA ILE A 389 -14.34 16.56 9.84
C ILE A 389 -15.70 16.91 10.40
N THR A 390 -16.09 18.18 10.30
CA THR A 390 -17.41 18.67 10.69
C THR A 390 -18.03 19.55 9.60
N ALA A 391 -19.33 19.42 9.37
CA ALA A 391 -20.07 20.25 8.42
C ALA A 391 -20.20 21.69 8.94
N ASN A 392 -19.91 22.66 8.07
CA ASN A 392 -20.30 24.04 8.28
C ASN A 392 -21.69 24.26 7.66
N LYS A 393 -22.73 23.89 8.45
CA LYS A 393 -24.12 23.89 7.98
C LYS A 393 -24.60 25.27 7.48
N GLU A 394 -24.16 26.34 8.13
CA GLU A 394 -24.50 27.70 7.71
C GLU A 394 -23.93 28.01 6.34
N LYS A 395 -22.65 27.66 6.10
CA LYS A 395 -22.00 27.89 4.82
C LYS A 395 -22.58 27.01 3.70
N MET A 396 -22.86 25.74 3.98
CA MET A 396 -23.54 24.84 3.06
C MET A 396 -24.92 25.39 2.65
N SER A 397 -25.73 25.78 3.63
CA SER A 397 -27.05 26.39 3.38
C SER A 397 -26.94 27.67 2.60
N HIS A 398 -26.02 28.58 2.97
CA HIS A 398 -25.81 29.83 2.25
C HIS A 398 -25.43 29.57 0.79
N ASN A 399 -24.46 28.68 0.51
CA ASN A 399 -24.04 28.35 -0.83
C ASN A 399 -25.19 27.71 -1.63
N LEU A 400 -25.94 26.80 -1.03
CA LEU A 400 -27.08 26.15 -1.64
C LEU A 400 -28.11 27.18 -2.12
N HIS A 401 -28.59 28.05 -1.23
CA HIS A 401 -29.64 29.00 -1.55
C HIS A 401 -29.21 30.11 -2.50
N ASN A 402 -27.92 30.34 -2.69
CA ASN A 402 -27.38 31.25 -3.68
C ASN A 402 -27.09 30.59 -5.04
N SER A 403 -27.21 29.27 -5.15
CA SER A 403 -26.95 28.53 -6.38
C SER A 403 -28.06 28.78 -7.40
N LEU A 404 -27.71 29.27 -8.59
CA LEU A 404 -28.64 29.41 -9.71
C LEU A 404 -29.09 28.08 -10.30
N MET A 405 -28.37 26.98 -9.99
CA MET A 405 -28.71 25.63 -10.47
C MET A 405 -29.94 25.04 -9.78
N LEU A 406 -30.36 25.63 -8.68
CA LEU A 406 -31.66 25.33 -8.05
C LEU A 406 -32.86 25.62 -8.96
N VAL A 407 -32.69 26.45 -10.00
CA VAL A 407 -33.73 26.72 -10.99
C VAL A 407 -34.28 25.44 -11.65
N THR A 408 -33.50 24.35 -11.61
CA THR A 408 -33.93 23.04 -12.11
C THR A 408 -35.18 22.52 -11.39
N ALA A 409 -35.39 22.88 -10.11
CA ALA A 409 -36.62 22.57 -9.37
C ALA A 409 -37.87 23.18 -9.97
N LEU A 410 -37.73 24.26 -10.71
CA LEU A 410 -38.85 24.99 -11.36
C LEU A 410 -39.25 24.39 -12.73
N ASN A 411 -38.42 23.50 -13.32
CA ASN A 411 -38.67 22.91 -14.63
C ASN A 411 -40.09 22.30 -14.79
N PRO A 412 -40.61 21.53 -13.79
CA PRO A 412 -41.95 20.97 -13.87
C PRO A 412 -43.09 22.04 -13.94
N TYR A 413 -42.81 23.23 -13.45
CA TYR A 413 -43.82 24.30 -13.32
C TYR A 413 -43.77 25.36 -14.40
N ILE A 414 -42.58 25.74 -14.85
CA ILE A 414 -42.40 26.83 -15.84
C ILE A 414 -41.73 26.35 -17.13
N GLY A 415 -41.29 25.12 -17.21
CA GLY A 415 -40.57 24.53 -18.34
C GLY A 415 -39.09 24.97 -18.41
N TYR A 416 -38.28 24.18 -19.12
CA TYR A 416 -36.82 24.36 -19.23
C TYR A 416 -36.40 25.73 -19.75
N GLU A 417 -37.06 26.23 -20.82
CA GLU A 417 -36.69 27.52 -21.41
C GLU A 417 -36.90 28.70 -20.46
N ASN A 418 -38.01 28.71 -19.73
CA ASN A 418 -38.31 29.76 -18.78
C ASN A 418 -37.43 29.65 -17.52
N ALA A 419 -37.11 28.47 -17.08
CA ALA A 419 -36.12 28.24 -16.04
C ALA A 419 -34.74 28.77 -16.46
N ALA A 420 -34.31 28.52 -17.69
CA ALA A 420 -33.07 29.07 -18.22
C ALA A 420 -33.07 30.60 -18.30
N LYS A 421 -34.22 31.22 -18.67
CA LYS A 421 -34.37 32.68 -18.65
C LYS A 421 -34.30 33.25 -17.24
N THR A 422 -34.94 32.58 -16.28
CA THR A 422 -34.92 32.95 -14.85
C THR A 422 -33.49 32.95 -14.31
N ALA A 423 -32.71 31.87 -14.52
CA ALA A 423 -31.32 31.78 -14.07
C ALA A 423 -30.44 32.86 -14.73
N LYS A 424 -30.56 33.08 -16.06
CA LYS A 424 -29.80 34.11 -16.78
C LYS A 424 -30.11 35.51 -16.30
N ASN A 425 -31.39 35.84 -16.06
CA ASN A 425 -31.78 37.12 -15.54
C ASN A 425 -31.32 37.35 -14.10
N ALA A 426 -31.44 36.30 -13.24
CA ALA A 426 -30.93 36.34 -11.88
C ALA A 426 -29.40 36.60 -11.86
N TYR A 427 -28.63 35.89 -12.68
CA TYR A 427 -27.19 36.10 -12.82
C TYR A 427 -26.84 37.52 -13.30
N LYS A 428 -27.47 37.97 -14.37
CA LYS A 428 -27.19 39.30 -14.99
C LYS A 428 -27.48 40.46 -14.02
N LYS A 429 -28.55 40.36 -13.25
CA LYS A 429 -29.00 41.41 -12.33
C LYS A 429 -28.48 41.24 -10.90
N ASN A 430 -27.79 40.11 -10.61
CA ASN A 430 -27.35 39.74 -9.27
C ASN A 430 -28.51 39.72 -8.24
N ILE A 431 -29.64 39.14 -8.64
CA ILE A 431 -30.84 38.96 -7.82
C ILE A 431 -31.11 37.46 -7.57
N SER A 432 -32.00 37.15 -6.64
CA SER A 432 -32.39 35.77 -6.34
C SER A 432 -33.18 35.13 -7.48
N LEU A 433 -33.25 33.81 -7.52
CA LEU A 433 -34.13 33.07 -8.44
C LEU A 433 -35.59 33.45 -8.27
N LYS A 434 -36.04 33.71 -7.02
CA LYS A 434 -37.38 34.13 -6.69
C LYS A 434 -37.71 35.50 -7.32
N GLU A 435 -36.88 36.50 -7.04
CA GLU A 435 -37.03 37.84 -7.62
C GLU A 435 -37.04 37.80 -9.14
N SER A 436 -36.13 37.03 -9.74
CA SER A 436 -36.06 36.89 -11.18
C SER A 436 -37.30 36.22 -11.79
N CYS A 437 -37.79 35.14 -11.14
CA CYS A 437 -38.97 34.41 -11.61
C CYS A 437 -40.25 35.28 -11.56
N VAL A 438 -40.43 36.03 -10.48
CA VAL A 438 -41.54 36.96 -10.29
C VAL A 438 -41.44 38.11 -11.28
N GLU A 439 -40.27 38.70 -11.45
CA GLU A 439 -40.05 39.82 -12.42
C GLU A 439 -40.37 39.40 -13.85
N LEU A 440 -40.03 38.20 -14.25
CA LEU A 440 -40.32 37.66 -15.58
C LEU A 440 -41.77 37.19 -15.73
N GLY A 441 -42.56 37.22 -14.66
CA GLY A 441 -43.97 36.87 -14.68
C GLY A 441 -44.25 35.37 -14.82
N PHE A 442 -43.27 34.48 -14.48
CA PHE A 442 -43.45 33.06 -14.62
C PHE A 442 -44.18 32.42 -13.43
N LEU A 443 -43.97 32.93 -12.21
CA LEU A 443 -44.70 32.55 -10.99
C LEU A 443 -44.91 33.78 -10.12
N THR A 444 -45.95 33.73 -9.25
CA THR A 444 -46.07 34.68 -8.11
C THR A 444 -45.08 34.29 -7.00
N ALA A 445 -44.83 35.25 -6.10
CA ALA A 445 -43.95 34.99 -4.95
C ALA A 445 -44.45 33.84 -4.06
N GLU A 446 -45.77 33.79 -3.83
CA GLU A 446 -46.42 32.75 -3.05
C GLU A 446 -46.30 31.38 -3.74
N LYS A 447 -46.52 31.33 -5.06
CA LYS A 447 -46.43 30.08 -5.80
C LYS A 447 -44.98 29.59 -5.92
N PHE A 448 -44.01 30.52 -6.00
CA PHE A 448 -42.59 30.16 -5.94
C PHE A 448 -42.24 29.46 -4.61
N ASP A 449 -42.65 30.07 -3.49
CA ASP A 449 -42.37 29.48 -2.16
C ASP A 449 -43.09 28.14 -1.95
N GLU A 450 -44.23 27.92 -2.55
CA GLU A 450 -44.98 26.66 -2.51
C GLU A 450 -44.27 25.53 -3.25
N VAL A 451 -43.52 25.82 -4.32
CA VAL A 451 -42.97 24.76 -5.21
C VAL A 451 -41.45 24.63 -5.15
N PHE A 452 -40.77 25.57 -4.49
CA PHE A 452 -39.32 25.64 -4.49
C PHE A 452 -38.73 25.05 -3.20
N HIS A 453 -38.43 23.76 -3.24
CA HIS A 453 -37.91 22.99 -2.10
C HIS A 453 -36.61 22.29 -2.48
N PRO A 454 -35.44 22.94 -2.33
CA PRO A 454 -34.14 22.34 -2.67
C PRO A 454 -33.87 21.02 -1.96
N GLU A 455 -34.36 20.86 -0.74
CA GLU A 455 -34.25 19.66 0.07
C GLU A 455 -35.01 18.45 -0.51
N GLN A 456 -35.92 18.64 -1.44
CA GLN A 456 -36.65 17.55 -2.14
C GLN A 456 -35.95 17.13 -3.44
N MET A 457 -34.84 17.77 -3.80
CA MET A 457 -34.08 17.46 -5.01
C MET A 457 -33.01 16.39 -4.79
N VAL A 458 -32.85 15.87 -3.58
CA VAL A 458 -31.83 14.89 -3.14
C VAL A 458 -32.42 13.51 -2.90
#